data_f181d067866d5d2c3182e23214f7f627
#
_entry.id   f181d067866d5d2c3182e23214f7f627
#
_cell.length_a   1.000
_cell.length_b   1.000
_cell.length_c   1.000
_cell.angle_alpha   90.00
_cell.angle_beta   90.00
_cell.angle_gamma   90.00
#
_symmetry.space_group_name_H-M   'P 1'
#
loop_
_entity.id
_entity.type
_entity.pdbx_description
1 polymer ?
#
loop_
_entity_poly.entity_id
_entity_poly.type
_entity_poly.pdbx_seq_one_letter_code
_entity_poly.pdbx_strand_id
1 'polypeptide(L)'
;MDTTLRDGEQTSGVSFVPHEKLSIARCLLDDLRVNRIEVASARVSDGEAESVKAICDWATRAGHIDKVEILGFVDGTTSVDWIRRCGARVMNLLTKGSLKHCTEQLKRTPEEHIADIRRSVAYATEQGVAVNVYLEDWSNGMKNSPDYVFQLMDGLQGCGIRRFMLPDTLGVLNPMQVQEFMGVMVQRYPDTHFDFHGHNDYDLAVSNVYAAVLAGAKGLHTTINGLGERAGNAPLASVQAILRDHFGAETSINEERLNDVSRLVESYSGITIPANKPIVGENVFTQVAGVHADGDNKNNLYCNELLPERFGRKREYALGKTSGKANIRKNLEALGLELDDEAMRKVTARIIELGDKKEVVTQEDLPYIISDVLKHSVEDARVKLLSYYVT
;
A
#
# COMPACT_ATOMS: atom_id res chain seq x y z
N MET A 1 6.42 -2.66 -7.35
CA MET A 1 5.57 -1.78 -8.20
C MET A 1 4.37 -1.34 -7.40
N ASP A 2 4.03 -0.08 -7.47
CA ASP A 2 2.76 0.40 -6.90
C ASP A 2 1.68 0.48 -8.00
N THR A 3 0.49 -0.02 -7.74
CA THR A 3 -0.63 -0.06 -8.68
C THR A 3 -1.88 0.67 -8.15
N THR A 4 -1.70 1.63 -7.24
CA THR A 4 -2.78 2.44 -6.67
C THR A 4 -3.60 3.13 -7.74
N LEU A 5 -2.95 3.67 -8.79
CA LEU A 5 -3.58 4.44 -9.85
C LEU A 5 -4.26 3.57 -10.93
N ARG A 6 -4.05 2.25 -10.92
CA ARG A 6 -4.75 1.32 -11.82
C ARG A 6 -5.66 0.38 -11.04
N ASP A 7 -5.11 -0.56 -10.26
CA ASP A 7 -5.90 -1.53 -9.49
C ASP A 7 -6.58 -0.87 -8.27
N GLY A 8 -5.86 0.06 -7.62
CA GLY A 8 -6.44 0.82 -6.51
C GLY A 8 -7.69 1.62 -6.93
N GLU A 9 -7.72 2.14 -8.15
CA GLU A 9 -8.90 2.83 -8.70
C GLU A 9 -10.06 1.89 -9.04
N GLN A 10 -9.82 0.56 -9.08
CA GLN A 10 -10.89 -0.43 -9.22
C GLN A 10 -11.63 -0.71 -7.90
N THR A 11 -11.26 -0.06 -6.80
CA THR A 11 -12.06 -0.06 -5.57
C THR A 11 -13.42 0.57 -5.85
N SER A 12 -14.49 -0.09 -5.42
CA SER A 12 -15.85 0.42 -5.63
C SER A 12 -16.01 1.83 -5.05
N GLY A 13 -16.45 2.78 -5.88
CA GLY A 13 -16.66 4.17 -5.49
C GLY A 13 -15.41 5.06 -5.59
N VAL A 14 -14.27 4.53 -5.98
CA VAL A 14 -13.05 5.32 -6.20
C VAL A 14 -12.93 5.71 -7.68
N SER A 15 -12.64 6.98 -7.91
CA SER A 15 -12.29 7.51 -9.23
C SER A 15 -11.44 8.76 -9.03
N PHE A 16 -10.23 8.75 -9.57
CA PHE A 16 -9.31 9.88 -9.47
C PHE A 16 -9.42 10.78 -10.69
N VAL A 17 -9.53 12.08 -10.45
CA VAL A 17 -9.45 13.04 -11.55
C VAL A 17 -8.00 13.28 -12.00
N PRO A 18 -7.75 13.84 -13.21
CA PRO A 18 -6.39 13.91 -13.77
C PRO A 18 -5.34 14.57 -12.87
N HIS A 19 -5.69 15.63 -12.14
CA HIS A 19 -4.75 16.30 -11.24
C HIS A 19 -4.44 15.48 -9.97
N GLU A 20 -5.40 14.69 -9.48
CA GLU A 20 -5.19 13.76 -8.36
C GLU A 20 -4.27 12.61 -8.77
N LYS A 21 -4.49 12.00 -9.95
CA LYS A 21 -3.60 10.98 -10.51
C LYS A 21 -2.17 11.49 -10.65
N LEU A 22 -1.98 12.68 -11.18
CA LEU A 22 -0.66 13.29 -11.28
C LEU A 22 -0.04 13.55 -9.90
N SER A 23 -0.83 14.03 -8.93
CA SER A 23 -0.38 14.27 -7.56
C SER A 23 0.07 12.98 -6.88
N ILE A 24 -0.74 11.91 -6.96
CA ILE A 24 -0.40 10.59 -6.43
C ILE A 24 0.86 10.04 -7.12
N ALA A 25 0.95 10.10 -8.45
CA ALA A 25 2.13 9.62 -9.20
C ALA A 25 3.42 10.32 -8.74
N ARG A 26 3.36 11.64 -8.49
CA ARG A 26 4.50 12.41 -7.97
C ARG A 26 4.87 11.97 -6.56
N CYS A 27 3.91 11.86 -5.66
CA CYS A 27 4.17 11.39 -4.30
C CYS A 27 4.76 9.97 -4.29
N LEU A 28 4.29 9.08 -5.17
CA LEU A 28 4.83 7.72 -5.29
C LEU A 28 6.28 7.70 -5.75
N LEU A 29 6.64 8.50 -6.77
CA LEU A 29 7.98 8.46 -7.38
C LEU A 29 8.99 9.41 -6.74
N ASP A 30 8.58 10.62 -6.34
CA ASP A 30 9.48 11.63 -5.74
C ASP A 30 9.58 11.47 -4.22
N ASP A 31 8.43 11.37 -3.51
CA ASP A 31 8.39 11.36 -2.05
C ASP A 31 8.65 9.96 -1.48
N LEU A 32 7.88 8.95 -1.90
CA LEU A 32 8.04 7.56 -1.45
C LEU A 32 9.16 6.83 -2.16
N ARG A 33 9.52 7.24 -3.38
CA ARG A 33 10.58 6.64 -4.21
C ARG A 33 10.33 5.17 -4.56
N VAL A 34 9.08 4.83 -4.89
CA VAL A 34 8.78 3.48 -5.38
C VAL A 34 9.51 3.21 -6.70
N ASN A 35 9.83 1.95 -6.96
CA ASN A 35 10.63 1.59 -8.12
C ASN A 35 9.86 1.79 -9.44
N ARG A 36 8.54 1.52 -9.45
CA ARG A 36 7.67 1.57 -10.63
C ARG A 36 6.23 1.85 -10.20
N ILE A 37 5.45 2.48 -11.07
CA ILE A 37 4.02 2.72 -10.88
C ILE A 37 3.23 2.23 -12.10
N GLU A 38 2.09 1.58 -11.87
CA GLU A 38 1.12 1.28 -12.91
C GLU A 38 -0.04 2.26 -12.78
N VAL A 39 -0.26 3.08 -13.81
CA VAL A 39 -1.06 4.30 -13.66
C VAL A 39 -2.43 4.24 -14.29
N ALA A 40 -2.67 3.29 -15.21
CA ALA A 40 -3.94 3.18 -15.91
C ALA A 40 -4.05 1.86 -16.67
N SER A 41 -5.29 1.58 -17.14
CA SER A 41 -5.54 0.63 -18.22
C SER A 41 -5.68 1.37 -19.55
N ALA A 42 -5.12 0.82 -20.62
CA ALA A 42 -5.24 1.41 -21.94
C ALA A 42 -6.70 1.43 -22.43
N ARG A 43 -7.07 2.51 -23.15
CA ARG A 43 -8.34 2.60 -23.87
C ARG A 43 -9.61 2.69 -23.01
N VAL A 44 -9.49 3.08 -21.75
CA VAL A 44 -10.67 3.21 -20.87
C VAL A 44 -11.53 4.42 -21.27
N SER A 45 -10.92 5.61 -21.36
CA SER A 45 -11.62 6.87 -21.72
C SER A 45 -10.64 7.94 -22.22
N ASP A 46 -11.19 9.02 -22.77
CA ASP A 46 -10.38 10.19 -23.15
C ASP A 46 -9.78 10.89 -21.92
N GLY A 47 -10.53 11.00 -20.82
CA GLY A 47 -10.01 11.55 -19.55
C GLY A 47 -8.88 10.74 -18.97
N GLU A 48 -8.90 9.41 -19.14
CA GLU A 48 -7.79 8.55 -18.76
C GLU A 48 -6.55 8.79 -19.63
N ALA A 49 -6.74 9.00 -20.94
CA ALA A 49 -5.65 9.34 -21.85
C ALA A 49 -5.00 10.70 -21.48
N GLU A 50 -5.79 11.70 -21.09
CA GLU A 50 -5.29 12.99 -20.60
C GLU A 50 -4.49 12.83 -19.30
N SER A 51 -5.00 12.04 -18.36
CA SER A 51 -4.33 11.74 -17.10
C SER A 51 -2.97 11.09 -17.33
N VAL A 52 -2.94 10.04 -18.14
CA VAL A 52 -1.70 9.30 -18.48
C VAL A 52 -0.72 10.22 -19.20
N LYS A 53 -1.20 11.04 -20.15
CA LYS A 53 -0.34 11.98 -20.84
C LYS A 53 0.29 12.99 -19.89
N ALA A 54 -0.48 13.57 -18.97
CA ALA A 54 0.02 14.51 -17.96
C ALA A 54 1.10 13.86 -17.06
N ILE A 55 0.88 12.61 -16.62
CA ILE A 55 1.86 11.85 -15.85
C ILE A 55 3.13 11.59 -16.68
N CYS A 56 3.00 11.13 -17.93
CA CYS A 56 4.15 10.85 -18.80
C CYS A 56 4.96 12.10 -19.14
N ASP A 57 4.29 13.22 -19.41
CA ASP A 57 4.94 14.52 -19.68
C ASP A 57 5.74 14.99 -18.45
N TRP A 58 5.16 14.88 -17.25
CA TRP A 58 5.88 15.17 -16.01
C TRP A 58 7.02 14.19 -15.78
N ALA A 59 6.76 12.88 -15.86
CA ALA A 59 7.76 11.83 -15.60
C ALA A 59 8.97 11.94 -16.56
N THR A 60 8.74 12.38 -17.81
CA THR A 60 9.80 12.62 -18.76
C THR A 60 10.71 13.77 -18.28
N ARG A 61 10.14 14.89 -17.82
CA ARG A 61 10.92 16.02 -17.28
C ARG A 61 11.64 15.67 -15.97
N ALA A 62 11.03 14.82 -15.14
CA ALA A 62 11.59 14.37 -13.86
C ALA A 62 12.58 13.20 -13.99
N GLY A 63 12.74 12.61 -15.18
CA GLY A 63 13.61 11.44 -15.39
C GLY A 63 13.01 10.12 -14.91
N HIS A 64 11.69 10.02 -14.78
CA HIS A 64 10.97 8.85 -14.26
C HIS A 64 10.17 8.09 -15.31
N ILE A 65 10.23 8.46 -16.59
CA ILE A 65 9.35 7.89 -17.63
C ILE A 65 9.44 6.36 -17.73
N ASP A 66 10.60 5.79 -17.52
CA ASP A 66 10.82 4.34 -17.58
C ASP A 66 10.27 3.59 -16.35
N LYS A 67 9.79 4.32 -15.34
CA LYS A 67 9.11 3.79 -14.15
C LYS A 67 7.59 3.83 -14.25
N VAL A 68 7.04 4.44 -15.33
CA VAL A 68 5.60 4.56 -15.57
C VAL A 68 5.16 3.44 -16.50
N GLU A 69 4.28 2.60 -16.01
CA GLU A 69 3.78 1.40 -16.70
C GLU A 69 2.26 1.51 -16.93
N ILE A 70 1.78 0.97 -18.06
CA ILE A 70 0.38 1.01 -18.45
C ILE A 70 -0.11 -0.41 -18.72
N LEU A 71 -1.26 -0.79 -18.16
CA LEU A 71 -1.90 -2.05 -18.49
C LEU A 71 -2.44 -2.00 -19.92
N GLY A 72 -2.04 -2.93 -20.76
CA GLY A 72 -2.52 -3.10 -22.13
C GLY A 72 -3.14 -4.47 -22.35
N PHE A 73 -3.81 -4.64 -23.48
CA PHE A 73 -4.55 -5.85 -23.82
C PHE A 73 -3.98 -6.52 -25.08
N VAL A 74 -4.26 -7.82 -25.22
CA VAL A 74 -3.95 -8.58 -26.45
C VAL A 74 -5.01 -8.24 -27.50
N ASP A 75 -4.86 -7.07 -28.13
CA ASP A 75 -5.85 -6.47 -29.06
C ASP A 75 -5.23 -5.98 -30.37
N GLY A 76 -4.20 -6.67 -30.82
CA GLY A 76 -3.43 -6.29 -32.01
C GLY A 76 -2.49 -5.15 -31.73
N THR A 77 -2.72 -4.01 -32.34
CA THR A 77 -1.86 -2.82 -32.21
C THR A 77 -2.48 -1.75 -31.28
N THR A 78 -3.76 -1.87 -30.97
CA THR A 78 -4.56 -0.75 -30.43
C THR A 78 -4.08 -0.27 -29.07
N SER A 79 -3.79 -1.18 -28.14
CA SER A 79 -3.23 -0.81 -26.81
C SER A 79 -1.84 -0.20 -26.95
N VAL A 80 -0.98 -0.74 -27.79
CA VAL A 80 0.37 -0.21 -28.02
C VAL A 80 0.33 1.21 -28.59
N ASP A 81 -0.51 1.44 -29.60
CA ASP A 81 -0.66 2.75 -30.23
C ASP A 81 -1.21 3.78 -29.27
N TRP A 82 -2.17 3.36 -28.41
CA TRP A 82 -2.71 4.23 -27.37
C TRP A 82 -1.63 4.61 -26.34
N ILE A 83 -0.85 3.64 -25.86
CA ILE A 83 0.24 3.82 -24.88
C ILE A 83 1.30 4.79 -25.43
N ARG A 84 1.72 4.60 -26.68
CA ARG A 84 2.69 5.50 -27.35
C ARG A 84 2.15 6.91 -27.49
N ARG A 85 0.91 7.05 -27.89
CA ARG A 85 0.25 8.36 -28.05
C ARG A 85 0.19 9.15 -26.74
N CYS A 86 0.05 8.44 -25.61
CA CYS A 86 0.12 9.04 -24.26
C CYS A 86 1.56 9.32 -23.79
N GLY A 87 2.59 8.89 -24.53
CA GLY A 87 3.99 9.14 -24.22
C GLY A 87 4.63 8.09 -23.29
N ALA A 88 3.92 7.02 -22.93
CA ALA A 88 4.46 5.94 -22.10
C ALA A 88 5.36 5.00 -22.93
N ARG A 89 6.27 4.31 -22.23
CA ARG A 89 7.30 3.44 -22.82
C ARG A 89 7.27 2.01 -22.32
N VAL A 90 6.40 1.68 -21.37
CA VAL A 90 6.30 0.34 -20.77
C VAL A 90 4.85 -0.10 -20.74
N MET A 91 4.58 -1.27 -21.28
CA MET A 91 3.29 -1.93 -21.28
C MET A 91 3.30 -3.17 -20.40
N ASN A 92 2.31 -3.26 -19.51
CA ASN A 92 1.96 -4.48 -18.79
C ASN A 92 0.85 -5.19 -19.58
N LEU A 93 1.22 -6.17 -20.41
CA LEU A 93 0.28 -6.86 -21.28
C LEU A 93 -0.54 -7.88 -20.48
N LEU A 94 -1.84 -7.70 -20.40
CA LEU A 94 -2.76 -8.60 -19.72
C LEU A 94 -3.05 -9.81 -20.60
N THR A 95 -2.63 -10.99 -20.15
CA THR A 95 -2.89 -12.28 -20.81
C THR A 95 -3.64 -13.20 -19.85
N LYS A 96 -4.04 -14.38 -20.27
CA LYS A 96 -4.76 -15.35 -19.44
C LYS A 96 -3.84 -16.44 -18.93
N GLY A 97 -3.68 -16.53 -17.62
CA GLY A 97 -2.82 -17.49 -16.93
C GLY A 97 -3.49 -18.80 -16.54
N SER A 98 -4.79 -18.99 -16.83
CA SER A 98 -5.51 -20.24 -16.65
C SER A 98 -6.14 -20.72 -17.96
N LEU A 99 -6.19 -22.05 -18.16
CA LEU A 99 -6.82 -22.66 -19.33
C LEU A 99 -8.30 -22.25 -19.42
N LYS A 100 -8.99 -22.21 -18.29
CA LYS A 100 -10.39 -21.80 -18.21
C LYS A 100 -10.62 -20.40 -18.80
N HIS A 101 -9.81 -19.41 -18.41
CA HIS A 101 -9.94 -18.05 -18.95
C HIS A 101 -9.56 -18.00 -20.45
N CYS A 102 -8.56 -18.78 -20.88
CA CYS A 102 -8.19 -18.86 -22.29
C CYS A 102 -9.35 -19.42 -23.15
N THR A 103 -9.93 -20.55 -22.73
CA THR A 103 -10.93 -21.26 -23.54
C THR A 103 -12.35 -20.72 -23.39
N GLU A 104 -12.76 -20.35 -22.17
CA GLU A 104 -14.13 -19.92 -21.90
C GLU A 104 -14.34 -18.41 -22.09
N GLN A 105 -13.38 -17.57 -21.68
CA GLN A 105 -13.51 -16.12 -21.79
C GLN A 105 -12.99 -15.63 -23.17
N LEU A 106 -11.77 -15.99 -23.58
CA LEU A 106 -11.24 -15.55 -24.86
C LEU A 106 -11.75 -16.35 -26.05
N LYS A 107 -12.27 -17.56 -25.82
CA LYS A 107 -12.66 -18.51 -26.89
C LYS A 107 -11.48 -18.82 -27.82
N ARG A 108 -10.28 -19.05 -27.25
CA ARG A 108 -9.03 -19.35 -27.94
C ARG A 108 -8.47 -20.70 -27.51
N THR A 109 -7.72 -21.33 -28.41
CA THR A 109 -6.82 -22.42 -28.02
C THR A 109 -5.56 -21.84 -27.37
N PRO A 110 -4.81 -22.63 -26.58
CA PRO A 110 -3.51 -22.20 -26.04
C PRO A 110 -2.55 -21.69 -27.12
N GLU A 111 -2.47 -22.37 -28.25
CA GLU A 111 -1.57 -22.02 -29.38
C GLU A 111 -1.97 -20.69 -30.02
N GLU A 112 -3.27 -20.46 -30.22
CA GLU A 112 -3.79 -19.20 -30.73
C GLU A 112 -3.47 -18.04 -29.75
N HIS A 113 -3.70 -18.29 -28.46
CA HIS A 113 -3.43 -17.25 -27.45
C HIS A 113 -1.94 -16.89 -27.37
N ILE A 114 -1.06 -17.89 -27.37
CA ILE A 114 0.40 -17.68 -27.43
C ILE A 114 0.79 -16.90 -28.68
N ALA A 115 0.25 -17.27 -29.85
CA ALA A 115 0.53 -16.57 -31.09
C ALA A 115 0.06 -15.09 -31.06
N ASP A 116 -1.13 -14.83 -30.48
CA ASP A 116 -1.66 -13.46 -30.33
C ASP A 116 -0.77 -12.61 -29.40
N ILE A 117 -0.32 -13.18 -28.27
CA ILE A 117 0.61 -12.50 -27.35
C ILE A 117 1.93 -12.20 -28.06
N ARG A 118 2.52 -13.17 -28.75
CA ARG A 118 3.79 -12.98 -29.48
C ARG A 118 3.70 -11.85 -30.49
N ARG A 119 2.59 -11.76 -31.25
CA ARG A 119 2.36 -10.67 -32.20
C ARG A 119 2.29 -9.30 -31.49
N SER A 120 1.56 -9.21 -30.39
CA SER A 120 1.46 -7.97 -29.61
C SER A 120 2.80 -7.55 -29.02
N VAL A 121 3.61 -8.50 -28.51
CA VAL A 121 4.96 -8.23 -27.98
C VAL A 121 5.91 -7.78 -29.09
N ALA A 122 5.90 -8.44 -30.25
CA ALA A 122 6.74 -8.08 -31.38
C ALA A 122 6.40 -6.64 -31.86
N TYR A 123 5.13 -6.33 -32.03
CA TYR A 123 4.71 -4.99 -32.43
C TYR A 123 5.11 -3.94 -31.39
N ALA A 124 4.87 -4.17 -30.11
CA ALA A 124 5.28 -3.26 -29.04
C ALA A 124 6.79 -2.98 -29.08
N THR A 125 7.60 -4.02 -29.28
CA THR A 125 9.06 -3.92 -29.38
C THR A 125 9.47 -3.11 -30.59
N GLU A 126 8.88 -3.32 -31.76
CA GLU A 126 9.12 -2.52 -32.97
C GLU A 126 8.78 -1.05 -32.76
N GLN A 127 7.76 -0.79 -31.94
CA GLN A 127 7.35 0.57 -31.59
C GLN A 127 8.16 1.19 -30.44
N GLY A 128 9.18 0.52 -29.91
CA GLY A 128 10.01 0.99 -28.82
C GLY A 128 9.31 0.96 -27.45
N VAL A 129 8.26 0.15 -27.31
CA VAL A 129 7.56 -0.08 -26.03
C VAL A 129 8.05 -1.37 -25.41
N ALA A 130 8.58 -1.30 -24.22
CA ALA A 130 8.98 -2.48 -23.44
C ALA A 130 7.74 -3.20 -22.90
N VAL A 131 7.81 -4.53 -22.80
CA VAL A 131 6.67 -5.35 -22.40
C VAL A 131 6.98 -6.18 -21.17
N ASN A 132 6.08 -6.10 -20.18
CA ASN A 132 5.89 -7.07 -19.13
C ASN A 132 4.59 -7.84 -19.41
N VAL A 133 4.43 -9.05 -18.88
CA VAL A 133 3.25 -9.88 -19.13
C VAL A 133 2.59 -10.30 -17.83
N TYR A 134 1.32 -9.96 -17.64
CA TYR A 134 0.47 -10.53 -16.61
C TYR A 134 -0.11 -11.86 -17.07
N LEU A 135 -0.02 -12.87 -16.22
CA LEU A 135 -0.71 -14.15 -16.36
C LEU A 135 -2.00 -14.12 -15.51
N GLU A 136 -3.00 -13.31 -15.90
CA GLU A 136 -4.24 -13.16 -15.13
C GLU A 136 -4.84 -14.53 -14.79
N ASP A 137 -5.28 -14.69 -13.52
CA ASP A 137 -5.78 -15.95 -12.95
C ASP A 137 -4.69 -17.05 -12.85
N TRP A 138 -3.41 -16.66 -12.75
CA TRP A 138 -2.30 -17.61 -12.62
C TRP A 138 -2.48 -18.58 -11.45
N SER A 139 -2.99 -18.11 -10.31
CA SER A 139 -3.24 -18.95 -9.13
C SER A 139 -4.17 -20.12 -9.42
N ASN A 140 -5.27 -19.91 -10.13
CA ASN A 140 -6.16 -20.97 -10.57
C ASN A 140 -5.54 -21.78 -11.72
N GLY A 141 -4.73 -21.15 -12.55
CA GLY A 141 -3.92 -21.83 -13.56
C GLY A 141 -3.03 -22.91 -12.93
N MET A 142 -2.24 -22.54 -11.94
CA MET A 142 -1.37 -23.49 -11.21
C MET A 142 -2.15 -24.56 -10.45
N LYS A 143 -3.32 -24.23 -9.89
CA LYS A 143 -4.17 -25.21 -9.19
C LYS A 143 -4.84 -26.21 -10.10
N ASN A 144 -5.28 -25.81 -11.29
CA ASN A 144 -6.23 -26.59 -12.09
C ASN A 144 -5.73 -26.92 -13.50
N SER A 145 -4.71 -26.21 -14.01
CA SER A 145 -4.19 -26.38 -15.38
C SER A 145 -2.70 -25.97 -15.45
N PRO A 146 -1.81 -26.54 -14.61
CA PRO A 146 -0.40 -26.17 -14.59
C PRO A 146 0.30 -26.42 -15.95
N ASP A 147 -0.07 -27.46 -16.67
CA ASP A 147 0.47 -27.73 -18.01
C ASP A 147 0.23 -26.57 -18.98
N TYR A 148 -0.93 -25.93 -18.91
CA TYR A 148 -1.22 -24.74 -19.71
C TYR A 148 -0.33 -23.55 -19.29
N VAL A 149 -0.13 -23.35 -17.99
CA VAL A 149 0.77 -22.29 -17.49
C VAL A 149 2.17 -22.49 -18.05
N PHE A 150 2.68 -23.73 -18.01
CA PHE A 150 4.00 -24.04 -18.53
C PHE A 150 4.07 -23.95 -20.08
N GLN A 151 3.04 -24.41 -20.78
CA GLN A 151 2.94 -24.22 -22.23
C GLN A 151 2.98 -22.75 -22.64
N LEU A 152 2.23 -21.90 -21.91
CA LEU A 152 2.23 -20.45 -22.12
C LEU A 152 3.63 -19.86 -21.87
N MET A 153 4.24 -20.19 -20.74
CA MET A 153 5.58 -19.71 -20.39
C MET A 153 6.64 -20.17 -21.41
N ASP A 154 6.64 -21.44 -21.78
CA ASP A 154 7.57 -21.99 -22.76
C ASP A 154 7.40 -21.31 -24.13
N GLY A 155 6.14 -21.06 -24.52
CA GLY A 155 5.81 -20.39 -25.79
C GLY A 155 6.19 -18.91 -25.82
N LEU A 156 6.42 -18.28 -24.68
CA LEU A 156 6.78 -16.87 -24.56
C LEU A 156 8.27 -16.63 -24.27
N GLN A 157 9.06 -17.69 -24.03
CA GLN A 157 10.50 -17.54 -23.85
C GLN A 157 11.15 -16.95 -25.10
N GLY A 158 12.14 -16.08 -24.89
CA GLY A 158 12.88 -15.44 -25.98
C GLY A 158 12.13 -14.31 -26.72
N CYS A 159 10.91 -13.96 -26.31
CA CYS A 159 10.14 -12.88 -26.94
C CYS A 159 10.56 -11.46 -26.51
N GLY A 160 11.57 -11.31 -25.67
CA GLY A 160 12.00 -9.98 -25.18
C GLY A 160 11.13 -9.41 -24.05
N ILE A 161 10.31 -10.26 -23.41
CA ILE A 161 9.50 -9.88 -22.25
C ILE A 161 10.43 -9.65 -21.06
N ARG A 162 10.29 -8.47 -20.40
CA ARG A 162 11.16 -8.11 -19.29
C ARG A 162 10.80 -8.80 -17.98
N ARG A 163 9.49 -8.96 -17.70
CA ARG A 163 8.96 -9.54 -16.46
C ARG A 163 7.71 -10.34 -16.73
N PHE A 164 7.52 -11.39 -15.96
CA PHE A 164 6.24 -12.09 -15.87
C PHE A 164 5.63 -11.82 -14.51
N MET A 165 4.40 -11.36 -14.51
CA MET A 165 3.63 -10.97 -13.33
C MET A 165 2.64 -12.08 -13.02
N LEU A 166 2.74 -12.64 -11.82
CA LEU A 166 1.99 -13.82 -11.38
C LEU A 166 0.91 -13.39 -10.38
N PRO A 167 -0.33 -13.10 -10.83
CA PRO A 167 -1.38 -12.62 -9.95
C PRO A 167 -2.17 -13.75 -9.30
N ASP A 168 -2.35 -13.65 -8.00
CA ASP A 168 -3.45 -14.28 -7.29
C ASP A 168 -4.70 -13.40 -7.42
N THR A 169 -5.29 -13.43 -8.62
CA THR A 169 -6.34 -12.52 -9.08
C THR A 169 -7.58 -12.53 -8.18
N LEU A 170 -7.91 -13.67 -7.60
CA LEU A 170 -9.08 -13.84 -6.73
C LEU A 170 -8.70 -14.03 -5.25
N GLY A 171 -7.42 -13.84 -4.90
CA GLY A 171 -6.93 -13.99 -3.54
C GLY A 171 -7.14 -15.39 -2.96
N VAL A 172 -7.05 -16.43 -3.77
CA VAL A 172 -7.43 -17.81 -3.39
C VAL A 172 -6.30 -18.66 -2.84
N LEU A 173 -5.07 -18.15 -2.83
CA LEU A 173 -3.92 -18.87 -2.34
C LEU A 173 -3.69 -18.62 -0.85
N ASN A 174 -3.19 -19.63 -0.16
CA ASN A 174 -2.55 -19.48 1.14
C ASN A 174 -1.01 -19.38 0.98
N PRO A 175 -0.27 -18.97 2.03
CA PRO A 175 1.17 -18.77 1.92
C PRO A 175 1.96 -20.02 1.50
N MET A 176 1.52 -21.21 1.91
CA MET A 176 2.17 -22.47 1.53
C MET A 176 2.03 -22.73 0.02
N GLN A 177 0.84 -22.50 -0.53
CA GLN A 177 0.58 -22.63 -1.97
C GLN A 177 1.35 -21.59 -2.78
N VAL A 178 1.45 -20.35 -2.28
CA VAL A 178 2.28 -19.33 -2.94
C VAL A 178 3.74 -19.77 -2.99
N GLN A 179 4.27 -20.24 -1.86
CA GLN A 179 5.66 -20.71 -1.80
C GLN A 179 5.90 -21.88 -2.76
N GLU A 180 4.98 -22.83 -2.81
CA GLU A 180 5.05 -23.99 -3.73
C GLU A 180 5.00 -23.54 -5.19
N PHE A 181 3.96 -22.83 -5.59
CA PHE A 181 3.72 -22.48 -7.00
C PHE A 181 4.75 -21.49 -7.54
N MET A 182 5.09 -20.47 -6.76
CA MET A 182 6.15 -19.52 -7.12
C MET A 182 7.49 -20.24 -7.18
N GLY A 183 7.80 -21.14 -6.21
CA GLY A 183 9.03 -21.93 -6.20
C GLY A 183 9.18 -22.79 -7.45
N VAL A 184 8.10 -23.44 -7.91
CA VAL A 184 8.09 -24.21 -9.18
C VAL A 184 8.39 -23.29 -10.37
N MET A 185 7.79 -22.10 -10.43
CA MET A 185 8.06 -21.14 -11.51
C MET A 185 9.53 -20.68 -11.52
N VAL A 186 10.06 -20.29 -10.37
CA VAL A 186 11.45 -19.81 -10.24
C VAL A 186 12.44 -20.93 -10.56
N GLN A 187 12.18 -22.16 -10.12
CA GLN A 187 13.05 -23.30 -10.38
C GLN A 187 13.05 -23.68 -11.87
N ARG A 188 11.87 -23.64 -12.52
CA ARG A 188 11.74 -24.01 -13.95
C ARG A 188 12.30 -22.92 -14.89
N TYR A 189 12.22 -21.66 -14.49
CA TYR A 189 12.63 -20.50 -15.30
C TYR A 189 13.58 -19.58 -14.50
N PRO A 190 14.81 -20.04 -14.17
CA PRO A 190 15.71 -19.36 -13.23
C PRO A 190 16.18 -17.98 -13.72
N ASP A 191 16.25 -17.76 -15.02
CA ASP A 191 16.67 -16.49 -15.62
C ASP A 191 15.51 -15.50 -15.78
N THR A 192 14.28 -15.90 -15.46
CA THR A 192 13.10 -15.08 -15.61
C THR A 192 12.89 -14.19 -14.38
N HIS A 193 12.48 -12.95 -14.62
CA HIS A 193 12.06 -12.05 -13.56
C HIS A 193 10.56 -12.24 -13.29
N PHE A 194 10.23 -12.74 -12.12
CA PHE A 194 8.86 -12.89 -11.66
C PHE A 194 8.47 -11.82 -10.64
N ASP A 195 7.34 -11.16 -10.90
CA ASP A 195 6.64 -10.33 -9.91
C ASP A 195 5.45 -11.11 -9.33
N PHE A 196 5.15 -10.91 -8.06
CA PHE A 196 3.94 -11.41 -7.42
C PHE A 196 2.94 -10.28 -7.17
N HIS A 197 1.66 -10.53 -7.50
CA HIS A 197 0.53 -9.63 -7.25
C HIS A 197 -0.54 -10.40 -6.49
N GLY A 198 -0.88 -9.95 -5.27
CA GLY A 198 -1.80 -10.66 -4.39
C GLY A 198 -2.99 -9.82 -3.96
N HIS A 199 -4.22 -10.28 -4.29
CA HIS A 199 -5.45 -9.75 -3.70
C HIS A 199 -5.69 -10.26 -2.29
N ASN A 200 -6.53 -9.54 -1.53
CA ASN A 200 -6.67 -9.69 -0.08
C ASN A 200 -7.98 -10.34 0.36
N ASP A 201 -8.62 -11.14 -0.50
CA ASP A 201 -9.97 -11.67 -0.27
C ASP A 201 -10.10 -12.53 1.00
N TYR A 202 -9.04 -13.23 1.41
CA TYR A 202 -8.96 -13.98 2.67
C TYR A 202 -8.11 -13.29 3.75
N ASP A 203 -7.78 -12.00 3.57
CA ASP A 203 -6.87 -11.25 4.45
C ASP A 203 -5.45 -11.86 4.52
N LEU A 204 -5.02 -12.52 3.45
CA LEU A 204 -3.73 -13.19 3.36
C LEU A 204 -2.72 -12.49 2.43
N ALA A 205 -3.07 -11.37 1.82
CA ALA A 205 -2.23 -10.73 0.81
C ALA A 205 -0.80 -10.44 1.33
N VAL A 206 -0.64 -9.93 2.54
CA VAL A 206 0.68 -9.61 3.12
C VAL A 206 1.48 -10.88 3.41
N SER A 207 0.84 -11.92 3.96
CA SER A 207 1.51 -13.21 4.21
C SER A 207 1.84 -13.95 2.91
N ASN A 208 1.01 -13.79 1.88
CA ASN A 208 1.28 -14.32 0.54
C ASN A 208 2.46 -13.62 -0.14
N VAL A 209 2.59 -12.30 0.03
CA VAL A 209 3.78 -11.55 -0.41
C VAL A 209 5.03 -12.05 0.32
N TYR A 210 4.97 -12.27 1.63
CA TYR A 210 6.08 -12.86 2.40
C TYR A 210 6.51 -14.21 1.82
N ALA A 211 5.55 -15.09 1.55
CA ALA A 211 5.81 -16.42 0.97
C ALA A 211 6.39 -16.32 -0.46
N ALA A 212 5.92 -15.37 -1.26
CA ALA A 212 6.44 -15.13 -2.60
C ALA A 212 7.92 -14.68 -2.59
N VAL A 213 8.29 -13.82 -1.64
CA VAL A 213 9.71 -13.41 -1.45
C VAL A 213 10.57 -14.59 -1.06
N LEU A 214 10.12 -15.41 -0.11
CA LEU A 214 10.83 -16.66 0.27
C LEU A 214 11.03 -17.61 -0.92
N ALA A 215 10.08 -17.66 -1.83
CA ALA A 215 10.13 -18.50 -3.02
C ALA A 215 10.93 -17.89 -4.19
N GLY A 216 11.44 -16.66 -4.05
CA GLY A 216 12.33 -16.02 -5.03
C GLY A 216 11.64 -15.03 -5.97
N ALA A 217 10.48 -14.49 -5.63
CA ALA A 217 9.89 -13.36 -6.36
C ALA A 217 10.87 -12.17 -6.35
N LYS A 218 11.09 -11.57 -7.51
CA LYS A 218 12.01 -10.43 -7.70
C LYS A 218 11.29 -9.08 -7.69
N GLY A 219 9.97 -9.08 -7.81
CA GLY A 219 9.14 -7.90 -7.75
C GLY A 219 7.83 -8.17 -7.01
N LEU A 220 7.28 -7.13 -6.42
CA LEU A 220 6.04 -7.20 -5.64
C LEU A 220 5.12 -6.08 -6.07
N HIS A 221 3.82 -6.37 -6.16
CA HIS A 221 2.81 -5.37 -6.42
C HIS A 221 2.09 -4.99 -5.14
N THR A 222 1.91 -3.70 -4.95
CA THR A 222 1.28 -3.12 -3.76
C THR A 222 0.37 -1.97 -4.14
N THR A 223 -0.50 -1.57 -3.23
CA THR A 223 -1.23 -0.31 -3.34
C THR A 223 -1.12 0.47 -2.03
N ILE A 224 -1.25 1.79 -2.12
CA ILE A 224 -1.41 2.62 -0.93
C ILE A 224 -2.71 2.22 -0.22
N ASN A 225 -2.65 2.06 1.09
CA ASN A 225 -3.75 1.65 1.96
C ASN A 225 -4.38 0.28 1.64
N GLY A 226 -3.81 -0.46 0.69
CA GLY A 226 -4.34 -1.74 0.24
C GLY A 226 -5.58 -1.58 -0.66
N LEU A 227 -5.76 -0.44 -1.33
CA LEU A 227 -6.84 -0.23 -2.28
C LEU A 227 -6.79 -1.28 -3.40
N GLY A 228 -7.95 -1.59 -3.98
CA GLY A 228 -8.10 -2.54 -5.09
C GLY A 228 -9.49 -3.14 -5.15
N GLU A 229 -9.71 -3.93 -6.18
CA GLU A 229 -10.99 -4.59 -6.38
C GLU A 229 -11.35 -5.50 -5.19
N ARG A 230 -12.62 -5.59 -4.83
CA ARG A 230 -13.20 -6.39 -3.73
C ARG A 230 -12.58 -6.04 -2.35
N ALA A 231 -11.71 -6.91 -1.81
CA ALA A 231 -11.02 -6.71 -0.53
C ALA A 231 -9.66 -5.99 -0.66
N GLY A 232 -9.30 -5.59 -1.88
CA GLY A 232 -8.08 -4.84 -2.16
C GLY A 232 -6.84 -5.71 -2.36
N ASN A 233 -5.68 -5.08 -2.20
CA ASN A 233 -4.35 -5.62 -2.46
C ASN A 233 -3.46 -5.61 -1.22
N ALA A 234 -2.25 -6.14 -1.34
CA ALA A 234 -1.21 -6.01 -0.33
C ALA A 234 -0.84 -4.52 -0.13
N PRO A 235 -0.97 -3.95 1.08
CA PRO A 235 -0.66 -2.55 1.34
C PRO A 235 0.86 -2.30 1.35
N LEU A 236 1.30 -1.24 0.65
CA LEU A 236 2.72 -0.89 0.52
C LEU A 236 3.42 -0.76 1.89
N ALA A 237 2.80 -0.10 2.86
CA ALA A 237 3.40 0.12 4.18
C ALA A 237 3.75 -1.19 4.89
N SER A 238 2.83 -2.17 4.90
CA SER A 238 3.08 -3.48 5.53
C SER A 238 4.13 -4.28 4.78
N VAL A 239 4.08 -4.27 3.44
CA VAL A 239 5.07 -4.97 2.61
C VAL A 239 6.46 -4.39 2.79
N GLN A 240 6.60 -3.06 2.81
CA GLN A 240 7.87 -2.38 3.04
C GLN A 240 8.47 -2.74 4.40
N ALA A 241 7.67 -2.71 5.47
CA ALA A 241 8.13 -3.07 6.81
C ALA A 241 8.64 -4.52 6.86
N ILE A 242 7.90 -5.46 6.27
CA ILE A 242 8.32 -6.87 6.18
C ILE A 242 9.63 -7.03 5.41
N LEU A 243 9.77 -6.39 4.27
CA LEU A 243 11.00 -6.46 3.47
C LEU A 243 12.22 -6.01 4.25
N ARG A 244 12.09 -4.92 4.98
CA ARG A 244 13.18 -4.39 5.81
C ARG A 244 13.45 -5.24 7.03
N ASP A 245 12.42 -5.54 7.82
CA ASP A 245 12.58 -6.11 9.16
C ASP A 245 12.80 -7.63 9.15
N HIS A 246 12.20 -8.34 8.18
CA HIS A 246 12.29 -9.81 8.12
C HIS A 246 13.27 -10.32 7.06
N PHE A 247 13.53 -9.54 6.00
CA PHE A 247 14.43 -9.95 4.93
C PHE A 247 15.72 -9.13 4.89
N GLY A 248 15.84 -8.06 5.69
CA GLY A 248 16.98 -7.15 5.65
C GLY A 248 17.15 -6.48 4.29
N ALA A 249 16.08 -6.37 3.51
CA ALA A 249 16.15 -5.83 2.17
C ALA A 249 16.38 -4.32 2.19
N GLU A 250 17.39 -3.88 1.46
CA GLU A 250 17.60 -2.46 1.17
C GLU A 250 16.63 -2.05 0.05
N THR A 251 15.72 -1.14 0.35
CA THR A 251 14.77 -0.57 -0.61
C THR A 251 14.99 0.93 -0.75
N SER A 252 14.49 1.49 -1.87
CA SER A 252 14.51 2.94 -2.10
C SER A 252 13.38 3.68 -1.35
N ILE A 253 12.46 2.94 -0.71
CA ILE A 253 11.25 3.51 -0.10
C ILE A 253 11.61 4.43 1.06
N ASN A 254 11.10 5.66 0.99
CA ASN A 254 11.18 6.63 2.09
C ASN A 254 10.02 6.39 3.07
N GLU A 255 10.29 5.65 4.15
CA GLU A 255 9.29 5.25 5.12
C GLU A 255 8.68 6.44 5.88
N GLU A 256 9.42 7.54 6.07
CA GLU A 256 8.92 8.74 6.75
C GLU A 256 7.74 9.39 6.02
N ARG A 257 7.63 9.19 4.70
CA ARG A 257 6.55 9.75 3.87
C ARG A 257 5.33 8.86 3.73
N LEU A 258 5.37 7.62 4.26
CA LEU A 258 4.27 6.65 4.12
C LEU A 258 2.95 7.20 4.67
N ASN A 259 2.96 7.85 5.84
CA ASN A 259 1.74 8.39 6.44
C ASN A 259 1.17 9.54 5.62
N ASP A 260 2.01 10.46 5.14
CA ASP A 260 1.55 11.62 4.35
C ASP A 260 0.88 11.16 3.05
N VAL A 261 1.52 10.23 2.33
CA VAL A 261 0.97 9.70 1.09
C VAL A 261 -0.27 8.85 1.35
N SER A 262 -0.29 8.09 2.44
CA SER A 262 -1.47 7.33 2.89
C SER A 262 -2.68 8.26 3.12
N ARG A 263 -2.49 9.39 3.82
CA ARG A 263 -3.55 10.39 4.07
C ARG A 263 -3.99 11.10 2.79
N LEU A 264 -3.06 11.41 1.90
CA LEU A 264 -3.39 11.99 0.60
C LEU A 264 -4.32 11.08 -0.20
N VAL A 265 -3.96 9.79 -0.30
CA VAL A 265 -4.76 8.79 -1.02
C VAL A 265 -6.11 8.55 -0.31
N GLU A 266 -6.16 8.54 1.03
CA GLU A 266 -7.41 8.52 1.79
C GLU A 266 -8.33 9.67 1.41
N SER A 267 -7.78 10.89 1.36
CA SER A 267 -8.54 12.10 0.99
C SER A 267 -9.09 12.07 -0.43
N TYR A 268 -8.28 11.59 -1.40
CA TYR A 268 -8.70 11.55 -2.79
C TYR A 268 -9.63 10.37 -3.11
N SER A 269 -9.39 9.21 -2.50
CA SER A 269 -10.23 8.04 -2.71
C SER A 269 -11.56 8.07 -1.95
N GLY A 270 -11.63 8.85 -0.86
CA GLY A 270 -12.77 8.84 0.08
C GLY A 270 -12.86 7.54 0.91
N ILE A 271 -11.89 6.65 0.80
CA ILE A 271 -11.85 5.39 1.57
C ILE A 271 -11.08 5.62 2.86
N THR A 272 -11.82 5.63 3.98
CA THR A 272 -11.24 5.88 5.31
C THR A 272 -10.29 4.76 5.74
N ILE A 273 -9.12 5.14 6.25
CA ILE A 273 -8.15 4.22 6.82
C ILE A 273 -8.65 3.75 8.21
N PRO A 274 -8.80 2.45 8.45
CA PRO A 274 -9.11 1.95 9.79
C PRO A 274 -8.05 2.40 10.80
N ALA A 275 -8.50 2.87 11.98
CA ALA A 275 -7.60 3.40 13.00
C ALA A 275 -6.53 2.41 13.47
N ASN A 276 -6.79 1.10 13.34
CA ASN A 276 -5.87 0.01 13.65
C ASN A 276 -5.14 -0.56 12.42
N LYS A 277 -5.21 0.09 11.25
CA LYS A 277 -4.47 -0.35 10.06
C LYS A 277 -2.96 -0.34 10.35
N PRO A 278 -2.23 -1.43 10.14
CA PRO A 278 -0.79 -1.47 10.41
C PRO A 278 -0.05 -0.27 9.80
N ILE A 279 0.82 0.37 10.59
CA ILE A 279 1.72 1.47 10.25
C ILE A 279 1.00 2.81 10.01
N VAL A 280 -0.06 2.84 9.20
CA VAL A 280 -0.72 4.09 8.76
C VAL A 280 -1.98 4.43 9.54
N GLY A 281 -2.52 3.51 10.32
CA GLY A 281 -3.69 3.76 11.18
C GLY A 281 -3.37 4.75 12.30
N GLU A 282 -4.37 5.47 12.76
CA GLU A 282 -4.23 6.51 13.77
C GLU A 282 -3.69 5.95 15.09
N ASN A 283 -4.20 4.79 15.52
CA ASN A 283 -3.94 4.22 16.85
C ASN A 283 -2.73 3.28 16.93
N VAL A 284 -2.04 3.01 15.83
CA VAL A 284 -1.02 1.93 15.78
C VAL A 284 0.22 2.22 16.62
N PHE A 285 0.48 3.48 16.94
CA PHE A 285 1.58 3.92 17.82
C PHE A 285 1.08 4.48 19.14
N THR A 286 -0.20 4.25 19.48
CA THR A 286 -0.83 4.75 20.71
C THR A 286 -0.88 3.63 21.75
N GLN A 287 -0.28 3.85 22.90
CA GLN A 287 -0.35 2.96 24.05
C GLN A 287 -1.48 3.36 24.99
N VAL A 288 -2.32 2.41 25.39
CA VAL A 288 -3.48 2.66 26.23
C VAL A 288 -3.24 2.22 27.68
N ALA A 289 -2.62 1.04 27.88
CA ALA A 289 -2.42 0.46 29.20
C ALA A 289 -1.26 1.13 29.95
N GLY A 290 -1.52 1.54 31.20
CA GLY A 290 -0.50 2.18 32.04
C GLY A 290 0.76 1.35 32.27
N VAL A 291 0.64 0.01 32.28
CA VAL A 291 1.79 -0.90 32.40
C VAL A 291 2.71 -0.83 31.17
N HIS A 292 2.15 -0.58 29.98
CA HIS A 292 2.95 -0.44 28.77
C HIS A 292 3.72 0.89 28.77
N ALA A 293 3.07 1.99 29.16
CA ALA A 293 3.73 3.28 29.31
C ALA A 293 4.85 3.26 30.38
N ASP A 294 4.66 2.52 31.48
CA ASP A 294 5.70 2.30 32.48
C ASP A 294 6.85 1.46 31.93
N GLY A 295 6.55 0.44 31.11
CA GLY A 295 7.54 -0.40 30.47
C GLY A 295 8.40 0.34 29.45
N ASP A 296 7.83 1.31 28.75
CA ASP A 296 8.58 2.19 27.83
C ASP A 296 9.62 3.02 28.58
N ASN A 297 9.33 3.46 29.82
CA ASN A 297 10.32 4.11 30.68
C ASN A 297 11.42 3.15 31.20
N LYS A 298 11.22 1.84 31.06
CA LYS A 298 12.12 0.78 31.53
C LYS A 298 12.78 0.07 30.34
N ASN A 299 13.47 0.79 29.49
CA ASN A 299 14.19 0.26 28.33
C ASN A 299 13.29 -0.21 27.18
N ASN A 300 12.18 0.45 26.93
CA ASN A 300 11.30 0.16 25.80
C ASN A 300 10.79 -1.31 25.77
N LEU A 301 10.39 -1.86 26.93
CA LEU A 301 10.00 -3.26 27.05
C LEU A 301 8.81 -3.67 26.16
N TYR A 302 8.00 -2.70 25.72
CA TYR A 302 6.84 -2.93 24.86
C TYR A 302 7.01 -2.32 23.46
N CYS A 303 8.26 -2.10 23.03
CA CYS A 303 8.58 -1.68 21.68
C CYS A 303 8.96 -2.89 20.82
N ASN A 304 8.60 -2.84 19.56
CA ASN A 304 9.10 -3.68 18.49
C ASN A 304 9.91 -2.84 17.49
N GLU A 305 10.32 -3.42 16.38
CA GLU A 305 11.12 -2.74 15.35
C GLU A 305 10.32 -1.68 14.54
N LEU A 306 8.98 -1.70 14.64
CA LEU A 306 8.12 -0.69 14.05
C LEU A 306 8.09 0.57 14.93
N LEU A 307 9.23 1.26 15.00
CA LEU A 307 9.35 2.51 15.75
C LEU A 307 8.58 3.64 15.05
N PRO A 308 7.78 4.44 15.77
CA PRO A 308 6.99 5.52 15.16
C PRO A 308 7.82 6.50 14.34
N GLU A 309 9.02 6.82 14.82
CA GLU A 309 9.94 7.78 14.20
C GLU A 309 10.37 7.35 12.79
N ARG A 310 10.44 6.04 12.52
CA ARG A 310 10.68 5.47 11.19
C ARG A 310 9.67 5.94 10.15
N PHE A 311 8.46 6.18 10.61
CA PHE A 311 7.30 6.53 9.77
C PHE A 311 6.88 7.99 9.91
N GLY A 312 7.79 8.86 10.42
CA GLY A 312 7.50 10.27 10.64
C GLY A 312 6.45 10.54 11.72
N ARG A 313 6.24 9.57 12.62
CA ARG A 313 5.23 9.65 13.69
C ARG A 313 5.88 9.69 15.07
N LYS A 314 5.07 9.91 16.08
CA LYS A 314 5.46 9.87 17.49
C LYS A 314 4.64 8.82 18.22
N ARG A 315 5.21 8.31 19.32
CA ARG A 315 4.47 7.47 20.24
C ARG A 315 3.52 8.32 21.06
N GLU A 316 2.31 7.85 21.21
CA GLU A 316 1.24 8.51 21.94
C GLU A 316 0.77 7.65 23.10
N TYR A 317 0.23 8.28 24.13
CA TYR A 317 -0.29 7.61 25.31
C TYR A 317 -1.73 8.05 25.53
N ALA A 318 -2.68 7.16 25.23
CA ALA A 318 -4.10 7.45 25.36
C ALA A 318 -4.51 7.65 26.82
N LEU A 319 -5.48 8.54 27.02
CA LEU A 319 -6.09 8.82 28.31
C LEU A 319 -7.49 8.20 28.37
N GLY A 320 -7.80 7.52 29.47
CA GLY A 320 -9.09 6.86 29.64
C GLY A 320 -9.13 5.85 30.78
N LYS A 321 -10.08 4.92 30.72
CA LYS A 321 -10.36 3.94 31.77
C LYS A 321 -9.16 3.14 32.28
N THR A 322 -8.22 2.79 31.39
CA THR A 322 -7.05 1.98 31.71
C THR A 322 -5.78 2.80 31.95
N SER A 323 -5.90 4.11 31.98
CA SER A 323 -4.77 5.02 32.21
C SER A 323 -4.22 4.86 33.62
N GLY A 324 -2.89 4.69 33.68
CA GLY A 324 -2.13 4.76 34.90
C GLY A 324 -1.39 6.11 35.03
N LYS A 325 -0.73 6.32 36.17
CA LYS A 325 0.10 7.51 36.41
C LYS A 325 1.17 7.72 35.32
N ALA A 326 1.69 6.64 34.72
CA ALA A 326 2.71 6.71 33.68
C ALA A 326 2.18 7.34 32.39
N ASN A 327 0.97 6.96 31.92
CA ASN A 327 0.34 7.57 30.74
C ASN A 327 0.13 9.06 30.94
N ILE A 328 -0.42 9.44 32.13
CA ILE A 328 -0.71 10.85 32.43
C ILE A 328 0.59 11.64 32.51
N ARG A 329 1.62 11.10 33.15
CA ARG A 329 2.93 11.76 33.24
C ARG A 329 3.52 12.02 31.85
N LYS A 330 3.46 11.06 30.92
CA LYS A 330 3.93 11.24 29.54
C LYS A 330 3.20 12.36 28.80
N ASN A 331 1.89 12.42 28.96
CA ASN A 331 1.09 13.51 28.38
C ASN A 331 1.41 14.87 29.02
N LEU A 332 1.62 14.91 30.35
CA LEU A 332 2.00 16.14 31.05
C LEU A 332 3.40 16.63 30.64
N GLU A 333 4.38 15.71 30.53
CA GLU A 333 5.72 16.02 30.03
C GLU A 333 5.67 16.68 28.65
N ALA A 334 4.84 16.14 27.74
CA ALA A 334 4.63 16.72 26.42
C ALA A 334 4.00 18.12 26.45
N LEU A 335 3.22 18.42 27.48
CA LEU A 335 2.62 19.73 27.73
C LEU A 335 3.53 20.69 28.52
N GLY A 336 4.65 20.22 29.06
CA GLY A 336 5.50 20.98 29.97
C GLY A 336 4.86 21.22 31.32
N LEU A 337 3.96 20.32 31.77
CA LEU A 337 3.24 20.40 33.03
C LEU A 337 3.77 19.36 34.04
N GLU A 338 3.79 19.71 35.29
CA GLU A 338 4.14 18.81 36.39
C GLU A 338 3.03 18.82 37.47
N LEU A 339 2.79 17.65 38.06
CA LEU A 339 1.85 17.50 39.20
C LEU A 339 2.56 16.77 40.33
N ASP A 340 2.25 17.20 41.57
CA ASP A 340 2.64 16.42 42.73
C ASP A 340 1.83 15.12 42.85
N ASP A 341 2.20 14.25 43.79
CA ASP A 341 1.57 12.93 43.92
C ASP A 341 0.09 12.97 44.31
N GLU A 342 -0.36 14.02 45.04
CA GLU A 342 -1.75 14.17 45.42
C GLU A 342 -2.60 14.63 44.25
N ALA A 343 -2.14 15.65 43.53
CA ALA A 343 -2.75 16.14 42.29
C ALA A 343 -2.82 15.04 41.23
N MET A 344 -1.73 14.32 41.07
CA MET A 344 -1.67 13.17 40.13
C MET A 344 -2.74 12.12 40.43
N ARG A 345 -2.95 11.79 41.72
CA ARG A 345 -4.00 10.84 42.11
C ARG A 345 -5.39 11.32 41.77
N LYS A 346 -5.69 12.59 42.06
CA LYS A 346 -6.99 13.21 41.79
C LYS A 346 -7.27 13.28 40.29
N VAL A 347 -6.31 13.75 39.50
CA VAL A 347 -6.42 13.82 38.03
C VAL A 347 -6.56 12.43 37.42
N THR A 348 -5.78 11.45 37.89
CA THR A 348 -5.91 10.03 37.44
C THR A 348 -7.32 9.50 37.68
N ALA A 349 -7.87 9.70 38.87
CA ALA A 349 -9.23 9.27 39.21
C ALA A 349 -10.28 9.90 38.28
N ARG A 350 -10.13 11.20 38.00
CA ARG A 350 -11.06 11.91 37.10
C ARG A 350 -11.00 11.41 35.66
N ILE A 351 -9.80 11.14 35.12
CA ILE A 351 -9.62 10.59 33.78
C ILE A 351 -10.25 9.19 33.67
N ILE A 352 -10.07 8.35 34.70
CA ILE A 352 -10.70 7.02 34.75
C ILE A 352 -12.22 7.15 34.77
N GLU A 353 -12.76 8.06 35.60
CA GLU A 353 -14.20 8.33 35.66
C GLU A 353 -14.78 8.74 34.31
N LEU A 354 -14.10 9.65 33.58
CA LEU A 354 -14.50 10.07 32.22
C LEU A 354 -14.48 8.89 31.26
N GLY A 355 -13.41 8.08 31.30
CA GLY A 355 -13.28 6.88 30.49
C GLY A 355 -14.35 5.80 30.80
N ASP A 356 -14.76 5.63 32.06
CA ASP A 356 -15.86 4.76 32.46
C ASP A 356 -17.20 5.22 31.88
N LYS A 357 -17.36 6.52 31.66
CA LYS A 357 -18.53 7.13 31.00
C LYS A 357 -18.43 7.09 29.46
N LYS A 358 -17.38 6.46 28.90
CA LYS A 358 -17.06 6.46 27.46
C LYS A 358 -16.78 7.85 26.88
N GLU A 359 -16.37 8.79 27.71
CA GLU A 359 -15.88 10.07 27.22
C GLU A 359 -14.46 9.92 26.69
N VAL A 360 -14.18 10.51 25.53
CA VAL A 360 -12.85 10.56 24.94
C VAL A 360 -12.09 11.68 25.63
N VAL A 361 -10.94 11.36 26.23
CA VAL A 361 -10.05 12.32 26.84
C VAL A 361 -8.81 12.46 25.97
N THR A 362 -8.53 13.66 25.51
CA THR A 362 -7.34 14.00 24.72
C THR A 362 -6.26 14.63 25.59
N GLN A 363 -5.06 14.77 25.04
CA GLN A 363 -3.96 15.47 25.70
C GLN A 363 -4.32 16.95 25.97
N GLU A 364 -5.03 17.57 25.05
CA GLU A 364 -5.48 18.96 25.11
C GLU A 364 -6.50 19.21 26.23
N ASP A 365 -7.22 18.18 26.66
CA ASP A 365 -8.19 18.27 27.76
C ASP A 365 -7.50 18.31 29.14
N LEU A 366 -6.25 17.87 29.25
CA LEU A 366 -5.55 17.76 30.53
C LEU A 366 -5.48 19.08 31.32
N PRO A 367 -5.13 20.25 30.75
CA PRO A 367 -5.11 21.51 31.47
C PRO A 367 -6.47 21.84 32.09
N TYR A 368 -7.56 21.58 31.39
CA TYR A 368 -8.92 21.84 31.84
C TYR A 368 -9.33 20.85 32.94
N ILE A 369 -9.02 19.57 32.80
CA ILE A 369 -9.28 18.55 33.82
C ILE A 369 -8.49 18.85 35.08
N ILE A 370 -7.23 19.28 34.98
CA ILE A 370 -6.40 19.68 36.11
C ILE A 370 -7.00 20.88 36.80
N SER A 371 -7.39 21.91 36.06
CA SER A 371 -8.02 23.12 36.59
C SER A 371 -9.33 22.82 37.35
N ASP A 372 -10.18 21.97 36.76
CA ASP A 372 -11.44 21.54 37.37
C ASP A 372 -11.22 20.76 38.67
N VAL A 373 -10.32 19.80 38.67
CA VAL A 373 -10.03 18.89 39.80
C VAL A 373 -9.32 19.61 40.93
N LEU A 374 -8.37 20.49 40.63
CA LEU A 374 -7.55 21.17 41.63
C LEU A 374 -8.09 22.56 42.00
N LYS A 375 -9.09 23.04 41.26
CA LYS A 375 -9.66 24.41 41.43
C LYS A 375 -8.61 25.51 41.29
N HIS A 376 -7.59 25.28 40.47
CA HIS A 376 -6.53 26.22 40.14
C HIS A 376 -6.51 26.47 38.65
N SER A 377 -6.23 27.71 38.21
CA SER A 377 -5.98 27.97 36.78
C SER A 377 -4.65 27.36 36.38
N VAL A 378 -4.68 26.59 35.31
CA VAL A 378 -3.45 26.09 34.66
C VAL A 378 -3.19 26.98 33.45
N GLU A 379 -2.03 27.64 33.41
CA GLU A 379 -1.60 28.39 32.24
C GLU A 379 -1.01 27.41 31.21
N ASP A 380 -1.72 27.24 30.11
CA ASP A 380 -1.13 26.58 28.94
C ASP A 380 -0.39 27.62 28.09
N ALA A 381 0.93 27.57 28.12
CA ALA A 381 1.77 28.51 27.39
C ALA A 381 1.59 28.41 25.84
N ARG A 382 0.96 27.35 25.32
CA ARG A 382 0.72 27.14 23.89
C ARG A 382 -0.60 27.70 23.40
N VAL A 383 -1.55 28.00 24.31
CA VAL A 383 -2.87 28.52 23.95
C VAL A 383 -3.10 29.85 24.68
N LYS A 384 -3.08 30.93 23.94
CA LYS A 384 -3.42 32.25 24.43
C LYS A 384 -4.71 32.72 23.77
N LEU A 385 -5.78 32.83 24.56
CA LEU A 385 -7.02 33.44 24.10
C LEU A 385 -6.80 34.91 23.86
N LEU A 386 -6.77 35.38 22.61
CA LEU A 386 -6.53 36.76 22.23
C LEU A 386 -7.80 37.60 22.24
N SER A 387 -8.93 37.02 21.84
CA SER A 387 -10.27 37.65 21.91
C SER A 387 -11.37 36.58 21.73
N TYR A 388 -12.59 36.87 22.20
CA TYR A 388 -13.79 36.11 21.88
C TYR A 388 -14.95 37.08 21.65
N TYR A 389 -15.88 36.67 20.78
CA TYR A 389 -17.14 37.37 20.57
C TYR A 389 -18.27 36.41 20.90
N VAL A 390 -19.26 36.93 21.68
CA VAL A 390 -20.53 36.23 21.91
C VAL A 390 -21.53 36.87 20.95
N THR A 391 -22.09 36.09 20.05
CA THR A 391 -23.20 36.49 19.15
C THR A 391 -24.52 35.96 19.68
#